data_7206450e2e94f380addc6e1fadcee783
#
_entry.id   7206450e2e94f380addc6e1fadcee783
#
_cell.length_a   1.000
_cell.length_b   1.000
_cell.length_c   1.000
_cell.angle_alpha   90.00
_cell.angle_beta   90.00
_cell.angle_gamma   90.00
#
_symmetry.space_group_name_H-M   'P 1'
#
loop_
_entity.id
_entity.type
_entity.pdbx_description
1 polymer ?
#
loop_
_entity_poly.entity_id
_entity_poly.type
_entity_poly.pdbx_seq_one_letter_code
_entity_poly.pdbx_strand_id
1 'polypeptide(L)'
;MSRTLDWQLAGAQVTLHGDKALYYPAEATLLVADTHFGKGALMRRRGLAVPSGQSRGDLQRLSQLIADFTPQRLIILGDVLHHRPAPGEPFLAQFPQWLQAHAGVSVEAVVGNHDRHAVGLDIGVQWHRALDLGPFRLCHEPEPVAGRHVLAGHLHPALVLNTGADRLRAPVFWLRENVTILPSFGALTGGWNIQLQADERAIMVVENELFPLPP
;
A
#
# COMPACT_ATOMS: atom_id res chain seq x y z
N MET A 1 19.65 -11.08 -2.30
CA MET A 1 18.30 -10.65 -1.96
C MET A 1 18.27 -9.15 -2.11
N SER A 2 17.22 -8.57 -2.59
CA SER A 2 17.18 -7.16 -2.99
C SER A 2 15.98 -6.45 -2.39
N ARG A 3 16.15 -5.17 -2.03
CA ARG A 3 15.03 -4.30 -1.63
C ARG A 3 14.14 -3.92 -2.80
N THR A 4 14.62 -4.05 -4.03
CA THR A 4 13.88 -3.75 -5.25
C THR A 4 13.89 -4.94 -6.20
N LEU A 5 12.81 -5.11 -6.95
CA LEU A 5 12.67 -6.13 -7.97
C LEU A 5 11.91 -5.58 -9.17
N ASP A 6 12.57 -5.58 -10.32
CA ASP A 6 11.92 -5.22 -11.57
C ASP A 6 11.02 -6.36 -12.05
N TRP A 7 9.80 -6.00 -12.47
CA TRP A 7 8.77 -6.96 -12.86
C TRP A 7 7.97 -6.48 -14.06
N GLN A 8 7.50 -7.42 -14.87
CA GLN A 8 6.61 -7.12 -15.99
C GLN A 8 5.16 -7.39 -15.60
N LEU A 9 4.31 -6.37 -15.67
CA LEU A 9 2.86 -6.45 -15.44
C LEU A 9 2.13 -5.88 -16.65
N ALA A 10 1.26 -6.67 -17.27
CA ALA A 10 0.45 -6.23 -18.43
C ALA A 10 1.28 -5.54 -19.53
N GLY A 11 2.50 -6.01 -19.78
CA GLY A 11 3.43 -5.44 -20.74
C GLY A 11 4.16 -4.17 -20.30
N ALA A 12 3.93 -3.68 -19.09
CA ALA A 12 4.61 -2.53 -18.51
C ALA A 12 5.70 -2.96 -17.53
N GLN A 13 6.83 -2.25 -17.58
CA GLN A 13 7.89 -2.39 -16.57
C GLN A 13 7.48 -1.69 -15.29
N VAL A 14 7.55 -2.39 -14.15
CA VAL A 14 7.35 -1.83 -12.81
C VAL A 14 8.50 -2.26 -11.90
N THR A 15 8.74 -1.52 -10.82
CA THR A 15 9.69 -1.90 -9.78
C THR A 15 8.93 -2.12 -8.48
N LEU A 16 8.96 -3.34 -7.94
CA LEU A 16 8.44 -3.65 -6.60
C LEU A 16 9.50 -3.31 -5.56
N HIS A 17 9.06 -2.84 -4.38
CA HIS A 17 9.95 -2.47 -3.30
C HIS A 17 9.59 -3.19 -1.99
N GLY A 18 10.61 -3.56 -1.21
CA GLY A 18 10.46 -4.26 0.06
C GLY A 18 9.72 -3.47 1.15
N ASP A 19 9.61 -2.15 1.03
CA ASP A 19 8.70 -1.35 1.84
C ASP A 19 7.24 -1.43 1.37
N LYS A 20 6.88 -2.45 0.59
CA LYS A 20 5.52 -2.72 0.14
C LYS A 20 4.96 -1.64 -0.78
N ALA A 21 5.80 -1.14 -1.68
CA ALA A 21 5.46 -0.15 -2.70
C ALA A 21 5.71 -0.71 -4.11
N LEU A 22 5.01 -0.15 -5.08
CA LEU A 22 5.22 -0.40 -6.50
C LEU A 22 5.53 0.94 -7.17
N TYR A 23 6.62 1.02 -7.92
CA TYR A 23 6.95 2.18 -8.73
C TYR A 23 6.72 1.88 -10.21
N TYR A 24 6.01 2.79 -10.90
CA TYR A 24 5.79 2.75 -12.34
C TYR A 24 6.59 3.85 -13.03
N PRO A 25 7.78 3.52 -13.62
CA PRO A 25 8.70 4.51 -14.16
C PRO A 25 8.14 5.33 -15.31
N ALA A 26 7.33 4.70 -16.19
CA ALA A 26 6.81 5.36 -17.39
C ALA A 26 5.95 6.59 -17.09
N GLU A 27 5.33 6.66 -15.90
CA GLU A 27 4.55 7.81 -15.44
C GLU A 27 5.07 8.37 -14.11
N ALA A 28 6.33 8.09 -13.75
CA ALA A 28 6.98 8.55 -12.52
C ALA A 28 6.05 8.46 -11.29
N THR A 29 5.31 7.34 -11.16
CA THR A 29 4.26 7.16 -10.15
C THR A 29 4.64 6.09 -9.15
N LEU A 30 4.59 6.45 -7.86
CA LEU A 30 4.74 5.54 -6.73
C LEU A 30 3.35 5.13 -6.23
N LEU A 31 3.14 3.84 -6.00
CA LEU A 31 1.88 3.29 -5.51
C LEU A 31 2.11 2.53 -4.20
N VAL A 32 1.24 2.75 -3.24
CA VAL A 32 1.12 1.98 -1.99
C VAL A 32 -0.35 1.69 -1.73
N ALA A 33 -0.67 0.72 -0.86
CA ALA A 33 -2.04 0.39 -0.50
C ALA A 33 -2.23 0.39 1.01
N ASP A 34 -3.44 0.70 1.48
CA ASP A 34 -3.89 0.43 2.85
C ASP A 34 -2.94 0.99 3.92
N THR A 35 -2.73 2.30 3.91
CA THR A 35 -1.86 2.97 4.89
C THR A 35 -2.48 3.01 6.28
N HIS A 36 -3.81 3.04 6.37
CA HIS A 36 -4.57 3.03 7.62
C HIS A 36 -4.04 3.98 8.68
N PHE A 37 -3.68 5.20 8.30
CA PHE A 37 -3.24 6.22 9.26
C PHE A 37 -4.27 6.39 10.38
N GLY A 38 -3.79 6.65 11.59
CA GLY A 38 -4.63 6.80 12.79
C GLY A 38 -5.03 5.48 13.48
N LYS A 39 -4.79 4.31 12.88
CA LYS A 39 -5.18 3.00 13.46
C LYS A 39 -4.63 2.79 14.86
N GLY A 40 -3.35 3.10 15.12
CA GLY A 40 -2.75 2.99 16.44
C GLY A 40 -3.38 3.92 17.47
N ALA A 41 -3.81 5.12 17.08
CA ALA A 41 -4.53 6.05 17.95
C ALA A 41 -5.89 5.47 18.36
N LEU A 42 -6.64 4.91 17.40
CA LEU A 42 -7.92 4.26 17.70
C LEU A 42 -7.75 3.04 18.62
N MET A 43 -6.74 2.20 18.38
CA MET A 43 -6.47 1.04 19.22
C MET A 43 -6.16 1.44 20.67
N ARG A 44 -5.34 2.46 20.87
CA ARG A 44 -5.06 2.99 22.22
C ARG A 44 -6.30 3.55 22.91
N ARG A 45 -7.15 4.29 22.17
CA ARG A 45 -8.44 4.77 22.72
C ARG A 45 -9.35 3.62 23.16
N ARG A 46 -9.24 2.45 22.52
CA ARG A 46 -9.95 1.23 22.90
C ARG A 46 -9.25 0.42 24.01
N GLY A 47 -8.23 0.98 24.65
CA GLY A 47 -7.50 0.33 25.75
C GLY A 47 -6.44 -0.69 25.34
N LEU A 48 -6.14 -0.81 24.03
CA LEU A 48 -5.09 -1.71 23.59
C LEU A 48 -3.70 -1.08 23.77
N ALA A 49 -2.77 -1.84 24.35
CA ALA A 49 -1.39 -1.42 24.57
C ALA A 49 -0.59 -1.45 23.24
N VAL A 50 -0.77 -0.41 22.43
CA VAL A 50 -0.06 -0.23 21.15
C VAL A 50 0.89 0.95 21.26
N PRO A 51 2.19 0.81 20.91
CA PRO A 51 3.14 1.91 20.91
C PRO A 51 2.61 3.13 20.15
N SER A 52 3.10 4.32 20.45
CA SER A 52 2.78 5.54 19.72
C SER A 52 3.72 5.71 18.50
N GLY A 53 3.32 6.54 17.53
CA GLY A 53 4.21 6.96 16.46
C GLY A 53 4.15 6.14 15.17
N GLN A 54 3.27 5.13 15.04
CA GLN A 54 3.18 4.30 13.84
C GLN A 54 2.91 5.11 12.57
N SER A 55 1.90 6.00 12.59
CA SER A 55 1.61 6.86 11.41
C SER A 55 2.81 7.74 11.04
N ARG A 56 3.56 8.23 12.05
CA ARG A 56 4.81 8.98 11.80
C ARG A 56 5.87 8.09 11.16
N GLY A 57 6.04 6.87 11.63
CA GLY A 57 6.97 5.88 11.03
C GLY A 57 6.59 5.55 9.59
N ASP A 58 5.31 5.37 9.32
CA ASP A 58 4.82 5.12 7.96
C ASP A 58 5.05 6.34 7.05
N LEU A 59 4.85 7.58 7.53
CA LEU A 59 5.20 8.80 6.78
C LEU A 59 6.72 8.90 6.51
N GLN A 60 7.57 8.50 7.46
CA GLN A 60 9.02 8.45 7.24
C GLN A 60 9.41 7.44 6.16
N ARG A 61 8.77 6.26 6.13
CA ARG A 61 8.97 5.27 5.07
C ARG A 61 8.53 5.79 3.70
N LEU A 62 7.39 6.51 3.62
CA LEU A 62 6.98 7.20 2.39
C LEU A 62 7.99 8.26 1.96
N SER A 63 8.56 9.04 2.90
CA SER A 63 9.60 10.01 2.59
C SER A 63 10.85 9.35 2.00
N GLN A 64 11.24 8.19 2.54
CA GLN A 64 12.37 7.45 2.00
C GLN A 64 12.09 6.93 0.58
N LEU A 65 10.92 6.37 0.34
CA LEU A 65 10.50 5.93 -1.00
C LEU A 65 10.46 7.10 -2.01
N ILE A 66 9.99 8.27 -1.57
CA ILE A 66 10.00 9.49 -2.41
C ILE A 66 11.45 9.89 -2.73
N ALA A 67 12.37 9.82 -1.78
CA ALA A 67 13.78 10.11 -2.01
C ALA A 67 14.44 9.10 -2.96
N ASP A 68 14.12 7.80 -2.81
CA ASP A 68 14.71 6.72 -3.60
C ASP A 68 14.23 6.74 -5.08
N PHE A 69 12.93 7.02 -5.32
CA PHE A 69 12.33 6.96 -6.65
C PHE A 69 12.11 8.32 -7.31
N THR A 70 12.17 9.41 -6.56
CA THR A 70 11.85 10.78 -7.05
C THR A 70 10.57 10.85 -7.90
N PRO A 71 9.44 10.32 -7.41
CA PRO A 71 8.22 10.26 -8.19
C PRO A 71 7.60 11.65 -8.35
N GLN A 72 6.84 11.86 -9.42
CA GLN A 72 5.98 13.04 -9.57
C GLN A 72 4.64 12.85 -8.83
N ARG A 73 4.20 11.60 -8.67
CA ARG A 73 2.91 11.25 -8.06
C ARG A 73 3.09 10.13 -7.04
N LEU A 74 2.39 10.25 -5.93
CA LEU A 74 2.15 9.17 -4.98
C LEU A 74 0.65 8.85 -4.98
N ILE A 75 0.29 7.62 -5.31
CA ILE A 75 -1.10 7.18 -5.30
C ILE A 75 -1.29 6.10 -4.23
N ILE A 76 -2.26 6.32 -3.34
CA ILE A 76 -2.65 5.36 -2.30
C ILE A 76 -3.89 4.60 -2.77
N LEU A 77 -3.79 3.27 -2.88
CA LEU A 77 -4.87 2.40 -3.34
C LEU A 77 -5.88 2.10 -2.23
N GLY A 78 -6.47 3.15 -1.70
CA GLY A 78 -7.51 3.14 -0.69
C GLY A 78 -7.05 2.92 0.75
N ASP A 79 -8.03 3.06 1.64
CA ASP A 79 -7.84 2.93 3.09
C ASP A 79 -6.68 3.79 3.62
N VAL A 80 -6.67 5.07 3.19
CA VAL A 80 -5.71 6.07 3.67
C VAL A 80 -5.85 6.24 5.17
N LEU A 81 -7.08 6.40 5.64
CA LEU A 81 -7.41 6.54 7.05
C LEU A 81 -8.13 5.31 7.58
N HIS A 82 -7.75 4.84 8.76
CA HIS A 82 -8.47 3.73 9.40
C HIS A 82 -9.83 4.10 9.97
N HIS A 83 -10.01 5.37 10.32
CA HIS A 83 -11.25 5.95 10.84
C HIS A 83 -11.20 7.46 10.67
N ARG A 84 -12.32 8.15 10.89
CA ARG A 84 -12.31 9.63 10.94
C ARG A 84 -11.47 10.08 12.15
N PRO A 85 -10.37 10.83 11.93
CA PRO A 85 -9.52 11.28 13.02
C PRO A 85 -10.31 12.18 13.98
N ALA A 86 -10.12 11.98 15.29
CA ALA A 86 -10.68 12.87 16.30
C ALA A 86 -9.88 14.19 16.37
N PRO A 87 -10.50 15.31 16.78
CA PRO A 87 -9.76 16.53 17.05
C PRO A 87 -8.59 16.28 17.98
N GLY A 88 -7.41 16.83 17.64
CA GLY A 88 -6.19 16.64 18.43
C GLY A 88 -5.41 15.34 18.17
N GLU A 89 -5.87 14.48 17.27
CA GLU A 89 -5.03 13.35 16.85
C GLU A 89 -3.75 13.85 16.14
N PRO A 90 -2.57 13.32 16.52
CA PRO A 90 -1.29 13.79 15.98
C PRO A 90 -1.20 13.75 14.46
N PHE A 91 -1.88 12.80 13.82
CA PHE A 91 -1.94 12.69 12.36
C PHE A 91 -2.44 13.96 11.69
N LEU A 92 -3.47 14.63 12.26
CA LEU A 92 -4.04 15.85 11.69
C LEU A 92 -3.05 17.03 11.59
N ALA A 93 -2.02 17.03 12.44
CA ALA A 93 -0.94 18.02 12.35
C ALA A 93 0.25 17.52 11.52
N GLN A 94 0.56 16.24 11.62
CA GLN A 94 1.74 15.64 10.98
C GLN A 94 1.59 15.49 9.48
N PHE A 95 0.41 15.09 9.00
CA PHE A 95 0.21 14.81 7.58
C PHE A 95 0.27 16.06 6.68
N PRO A 96 -0.39 17.19 7.03
CA PRO A 96 -0.23 18.43 6.26
C PRO A 96 1.22 18.95 6.25
N GLN A 97 1.95 18.85 7.36
CA GLN A 97 3.37 19.20 7.42
C GLN A 97 4.22 18.29 6.50
N TRP A 98 3.91 17.00 6.47
CA TRP A 98 4.56 16.04 5.59
C TRP A 98 4.27 16.35 4.11
N LEU A 99 3.03 16.68 3.75
CA LEU A 99 2.67 17.13 2.40
C LEU A 99 3.44 18.38 1.98
N GLN A 100 3.55 19.36 2.88
CA GLN A 100 4.32 20.59 2.63
C GLN A 100 5.81 20.29 2.39
N ALA A 101 6.39 19.37 3.14
CA ALA A 101 7.78 18.94 2.96
C ALA A 101 8.01 18.19 1.63
N HIS A 102 6.96 17.68 1.01
CA HIS A 102 6.98 16.95 -0.27
C HIS A 102 6.12 17.65 -1.35
N ALA A 103 6.06 18.97 -1.33
CA ALA A 103 5.19 19.77 -2.22
C ALA A 103 5.45 19.55 -3.74
N GLY A 104 6.59 18.97 -4.11
CA GLY A 104 6.89 18.56 -5.49
C GLY A 104 6.23 17.25 -5.93
N VAL A 105 5.55 16.52 -5.02
CA VAL A 105 4.88 15.25 -5.31
C VAL A 105 3.37 15.43 -5.16
N SER A 106 2.61 15.13 -6.22
CA SER A 106 1.15 15.09 -6.13
C SER A 106 0.72 13.86 -5.32
N VAL A 107 -0.10 14.06 -4.28
CA VAL A 107 -0.62 12.96 -3.45
C VAL A 107 -2.09 12.73 -3.75
N GLU A 108 -2.38 11.56 -4.27
CA GLU A 108 -3.70 11.12 -4.70
C GLU A 108 -4.11 9.83 -4.00
N ALA A 109 -5.39 9.56 -3.89
CA ALA A 109 -5.88 8.30 -3.36
C ALA A 109 -7.13 7.81 -4.07
N VAL A 110 -7.24 6.50 -4.22
CA VAL A 110 -8.51 5.84 -4.49
C VAL A 110 -9.27 5.70 -3.16
N VAL A 111 -10.57 5.90 -3.18
CA VAL A 111 -11.40 5.78 -1.98
C VAL A 111 -11.53 4.31 -1.57
N GLY A 112 -11.08 3.96 -0.36
CA GLY A 112 -11.31 2.66 0.26
C GLY A 112 -12.59 2.63 1.12
N ASN A 113 -12.92 1.45 1.62
CA ASN A 113 -14.11 1.28 2.46
C ASN A 113 -14.00 1.99 3.82
N HIS A 114 -12.78 2.13 4.37
CA HIS A 114 -12.52 2.91 5.58
C HIS A 114 -12.53 4.42 5.35
N ASP A 115 -12.29 4.88 4.11
CA ASP A 115 -12.21 6.31 3.77
C ASP A 115 -13.58 6.99 3.62
N ARG A 116 -14.68 6.25 3.59
CA ARG A 116 -16.04 6.80 3.38
C ARG A 116 -16.37 7.93 4.35
N HIS A 117 -15.79 7.93 5.54
CA HIS A 117 -15.94 8.97 6.56
C HIS A 117 -14.91 10.08 6.47
N ALA A 118 -13.89 9.91 5.63
CA ALA A 118 -12.80 10.86 5.40
C ALA A 118 -12.98 11.67 4.09
N VAL A 119 -13.75 11.15 3.15
CA VAL A 119 -14.12 11.88 1.92
C VAL A 119 -14.82 13.17 2.33
N GLY A 120 -14.20 14.33 2.01
CA GLY A 120 -14.66 15.65 2.45
C GLY A 120 -13.87 16.24 3.63
N LEU A 121 -12.93 15.49 4.24
CA LEU A 121 -11.87 16.10 5.05
C LEU A 121 -10.82 16.67 4.09
N ASP A 122 -10.56 17.97 4.21
CA ASP A 122 -9.44 18.59 3.51
C ASP A 122 -8.13 18.24 4.24
N ILE A 123 -7.57 17.10 3.85
CA ILE A 123 -6.26 16.63 4.32
C ILE A 123 -5.18 16.81 3.23
N GLY A 124 -5.48 17.52 2.14
CA GLY A 124 -4.54 17.76 1.04
C GLY A 124 -4.33 16.57 0.11
N VAL A 125 -5.26 15.59 0.08
CA VAL A 125 -5.25 14.43 -0.82
C VAL A 125 -6.33 14.60 -1.88
N GLN A 126 -5.97 14.36 -3.14
CA GLN A 126 -6.95 14.31 -4.23
C GLN A 126 -7.60 12.93 -4.28
N TRP A 127 -8.93 12.89 -4.08
CA TRP A 127 -9.68 11.64 -3.99
C TRP A 127 -10.30 11.24 -5.33
N HIS A 128 -10.20 9.95 -5.66
CA HIS A 128 -10.76 9.34 -6.85
C HIS A 128 -11.56 8.08 -6.47
N ARG A 129 -12.56 7.72 -7.25
CA ARG A 129 -13.25 6.41 -7.12
C ARG A 129 -12.38 5.30 -7.70
N ALA A 130 -11.73 5.58 -8.80
CA ALA A 130 -10.75 4.74 -9.46
C ALA A 130 -9.96 5.62 -10.46
N LEU A 131 -8.78 5.20 -10.88
CA LEU A 131 -7.91 5.90 -11.83
C LEU A 131 -7.42 4.94 -12.91
N ASP A 132 -7.19 5.46 -14.13
CA ASP A 132 -6.41 4.76 -15.14
C ASP A 132 -4.98 5.31 -15.18
N LEU A 133 -4.00 4.40 -15.26
CA LEU A 133 -2.57 4.70 -15.27
C LEU A 133 -1.87 3.74 -16.26
N GLY A 134 -1.57 4.20 -17.47
CA GLY A 134 -1.06 3.32 -18.54
C GLY A 134 -1.98 2.12 -18.77
N PRO A 135 -1.48 0.87 -18.71
CA PRO A 135 -2.31 -0.34 -18.87
C PRO A 135 -3.11 -0.69 -17.61
N PHE A 136 -2.89 0.03 -16.50
CA PHE A 136 -3.47 -0.30 -15.20
C PHE A 136 -4.78 0.43 -14.93
N ARG A 137 -5.68 -0.27 -14.25
CA ARG A 137 -6.82 0.30 -13.54
C ARG A 137 -6.54 0.27 -12.04
N LEU A 138 -6.47 1.43 -11.40
CA LEU A 138 -6.23 1.58 -9.98
C LEU A 138 -7.57 1.58 -9.24
N CYS A 139 -7.77 0.59 -8.37
CA CYS A 139 -8.97 0.42 -7.56
C CYS A 139 -8.57 0.12 -6.11
N HIS A 140 -9.49 0.26 -5.17
CA HIS A 140 -9.26 -0.27 -3.82
C HIS A 140 -9.57 -1.78 -3.77
N GLU A 141 -10.74 -2.18 -4.23
CA GLU A 141 -11.18 -3.59 -4.26
C GLU A 141 -10.64 -4.29 -5.52
N PRO A 142 -10.16 -5.55 -5.42
CA PRO A 142 -9.47 -6.26 -6.49
C PRO A 142 -10.43 -6.94 -7.49
N GLU A 143 -11.39 -6.19 -8.01
CA GLU A 143 -12.34 -6.68 -9.00
C GLU A 143 -11.76 -6.57 -10.42
N PRO A 144 -11.73 -7.67 -11.21
CA PRO A 144 -11.24 -7.62 -12.59
C PRO A 144 -12.03 -6.63 -13.45
N VAL A 145 -11.32 -5.89 -14.30
CA VAL A 145 -11.90 -4.94 -15.27
C VAL A 145 -11.50 -5.35 -16.68
N ALA A 146 -12.47 -5.47 -17.58
CA ALA A 146 -12.20 -5.90 -18.96
C ALA A 146 -11.19 -4.97 -19.65
N GLY A 147 -10.17 -5.55 -20.28
CA GLY A 147 -9.15 -4.84 -21.06
C GLY A 147 -8.14 -4.04 -20.22
N ARG A 148 -8.12 -4.22 -18.91
CA ARG A 148 -7.18 -3.56 -17.99
C ARG A 148 -6.60 -4.55 -16.99
N HIS A 149 -5.38 -4.31 -16.57
CA HIS A 149 -4.81 -4.98 -15.40
C HIS A 149 -5.09 -4.15 -14.14
N VAL A 150 -5.76 -4.73 -13.16
CA VAL A 150 -6.13 -4.03 -11.93
C VAL A 150 -4.95 -4.03 -10.94
N LEU A 151 -4.61 -2.86 -10.40
CA LEU A 151 -3.77 -2.73 -9.20
C LEU A 151 -4.66 -2.34 -8.03
N ALA A 152 -4.66 -3.14 -6.97
CA ALA A 152 -5.57 -2.95 -5.83
C ALA A 152 -4.88 -3.20 -4.47
N GLY A 153 -5.58 -2.83 -3.39
CA GLY A 153 -5.26 -3.15 -2.00
C GLY A 153 -6.31 -4.05 -1.35
N HIS A 154 -6.87 -3.60 -0.23
CA HIS A 154 -8.02 -4.12 0.49
C HIS A 154 -7.82 -5.47 1.18
N LEU A 155 -7.36 -6.51 0.49
CA LEU A 155 -7.26 -7.86 1.04
C LEU A 155 -6.05 -8.06 1.95
N HIS A 156 -5.07 -7.16 1.92
CA HIS A 156 -3.83 -7.27 2.71
C HIS A 156 -3.20 -8.68 2.63
N PRO A 157 -2.85 -9.17 1.44
CA PRO A 157 -2.46 -10.55 1.25
C PRO A 157 -1.21 -10.92 2.03
N ALA A 158 -1.24 -12.06 2.70
CA ALA A 158 -0.13 -12.66 3.39
C ALA A 158 -0.06 -14.17 3.09
N LEU A 159 1.15 -14.71 3.03
CA LEU A 159 1.38 -16.14 2.90
C LEU A 159 2.04 -16.73 4.14
N VAL A 160 1.74 -17.98 4.38
CA VAL A 160 2.37 -18.79 5.43
C VAL A 160 3.21 -19.87 4.76
N LEU A 161 4.51 -19.81 4.98
CA LEU A 161 5.45 -20.87 4.60
C LEU A 161 5.76 -21.72 5.83
N ASN A 162 5.64 -23.04 5.68
CA ASN A 162 6.05 -24.01 6.70
C ASN A 162 7.30 -24.72 6.19
N THR A 163 8.40 -24.63 6.93
CA THR A 163 9.68 -25.26 6.59
C THR A 163 10.00 -26.49 7.44
N GLY A 164 8.98 -27.17 7.94
CA GLY A 164 9.10 -28.29 8.85
C GLY A 164 9.33 -27.88 10.31
N ALA A 165 10.41 -27.15 10.60
CA ALA A 165 10.73 -26.67 11.94
C ALA A 165 10.17 -25.26 12.21
N ASP A 166 10.04 -24.43 11.17
CA ASP A 166 9.69 -23.01 11.30
C ASP A 166 8.43 -22.66 10.50
N ARG A 167 7.72 -21.67 11.01
CA ARG A 167 6.55 -21.08 10.35
C ARG A 167 6.79 -19.62 10.12
N LEU A 168 6.98 -19.23 8.86
CA LEU A 168 7.09 -17.84 8.44
C LEU A 168 5.75 -17.36 7.88
N ARG A 169 5.24 -16.25 8.39
CA ARG A 169 4.09 -15.55 7.81
C ARG A 169 4.51 -14.14 7.43
N ALA A 170 4.38 -13.79 6.15
CA ALA A 170 4.75 -12.47 5.68
C ALA A 170 3.77 -11.93 4.63
N PRO A 171 3.67 -10.59 4.47
CA PRO A 171 2.88 -9.96 3.42
C PRO A 171 3.47 -10.28 2.04
N VAL A 172 2.61 -10.28 1.02
CA VAL A 172 2.99 -10.59 -0.35
C VAL A 172 2.39 -9.61 -1.34
N PHE A 173 3.07 -9.33 -2.44
CA PHE A 173 2.43 -8.92 -3.68
C PHE A 173 1.79 -10.17 -4.28
N TRP A 174 0.48 -10.14 -4.47
CA TRP A 174 -0.27 -11.26 -5.02
C TRP A 174 -0.63 -10.97 -6.48
N LEU A 175 0.02 -11.70 -7.38
CA LEU A 175 -0.07 -11.50 -8.82
C LEU A 175 -0.97 -12.57 -9.43
N ARG A 176 -2.09 -12.14 -9.96
CA ARG A 176 -3.08 -12.93 -10.67
C ARG A 176 -3.10 -12.50 -12.13
N GLU A 177 -3.78 -13.22 -13.00
CA GLU A 177 -3.80 -12.98 -14.44
C GLU A 177 -4.06 -11.51 -14.81
N ASN A 178 -5.13 -10.91 -14.28
CA ASN A 178 -5.57 -9.55 -14.61
C ASN A 178 -5.67 -8.63 -13.38
N VAL A 179 -5.14 -9.08 -12.23
CA VAL A 179 -5.21 -8.32 -10.96
C VAL A 179 -3.91 -8.53 -10.17
N THR A 180 -3.29 -7.45 -9.75
CA THR A 180 -2.21 -7.50 -8.75
C THR A 180 -2.67 -6.80 -7.48
N ILE A 181 -2.57 -7.49 -6.35
CA ILE A 181 -2.96 -6.96 -5.05
C ILE A 181 -1.69 -6.65 -4.27
N LEU A 182 -1.55 -5.38 -3.89
CA LEU A 182 -0.42 -4.91 -3.11
C LEU A 182 -0.58 -5.33 -1.64
N PRO A 183 0.53 -5.65 -0.96
CA PRO A 183 0.50 -5.82 0.49
C PRO A 183 0.18 -4.48 1.18
N SER A 184 -0.53 -4.52 2.30
CA SER A 184 -0.82 -3.32 3.07
C SER A 184 0.45 -2.62 3.53
N PHE A 185 0.54 -1.31 3.27
CA PHE A 185 1.68 -0.48 3.64
C PHE A 185 1.74 -0.22 5.15
N GLY A 186 0.60 0.03 5.79
CA GLY A 186 0.51 0.41 7.20
C GLY A 186 1.14 -0.62 8.15
N ALA A 187 1.96 -0.16 9.09
CA ALA A 187 2.70 -1.03 10.01
C ALA A 187 1.80 -1.85 10.95
N LEU A 188 0.63 -1.35 11.31
CA LEU A 188 -0.34 -2.03 12.19
C LEU A 188 -1.42 -2.79 11.43
N THR A 189 -1.27 -2.96 10.13
CA THR A 189 -2.28 -3.65 9.34
C THR A 189 -2.05 -5.15 9.41
N GLY A 190 -3.08 -5.89 9.82
CA GLY A 190 -3.08 -7.35 9.73
C GLY A 190 -3.09 -7.80 8.27
N GLY A 191 -2.97 -9.09 8.02
CA GLY A 191 -3.05 -9.65 6.68
C GLY A 191 -4.04 -10.81 6.62
N TRP A 192 -4.61 -11.02 5.43
CA TRP A 192 -5.40 -12.19 5.10
C TRP A 192 -4.49 -13.30 4.54
N ASN A 193 -4.56 -14.50 5.12
CA ASN A 193 -3.79 -15.63 4.60
C ASN A 193 -4.41 -16.11 3.29
N ILE A 194 -3.66 -15.98 2.21
CA ILE A 194 -4.07 -16.46 0.89
C ILE A 194 -3.56 -17.88 0.63
N GLN A 195 -4.20 -18.54 -0.33
CA GLN A 195 -3.73 -19.79 -0.94
C GLN A 195 -3.58 -19.54 -2.43
N LEU A 196 -2.36 -19.74 -2.96
CA LEU A 196 -2.08 -19.52 -4.36
C LEU A 196 -2.73 -20.63 -5.20
N GLN A 197 -3.34 -20.23 -6.32
CA GLN A 197 -3.74 -21.13 -7.39
C GLN A 197 -2.55 -21.41 -8.32
N ALA A 198 -2.67 -22.39 -9.20
CA ALA A 198 -1.56 -22.84 -10.06
C ALA A 198 -1.06 -21.77 -11.05
N ASP A 199 -1.90 -20.83 -11.42
CA ASP A 199 -1.62 -19.71 -12.32
C ASP A 199 -1.25 -18.41 -11.60
N GLU A 200 -1.29 -18.40 -10.28
CA GLU A 200 -1.00 -17.23 -9.47
C GLU A 200 0.46 -17.24 -8.97
N ARG A 201 1.00 -16.07 -8.75
CA ARG A 201 2.34 -15.88 -8.20
C ARG A 201 2.30 -14.98 -6.98
N ALA A 202 3.29 -15.12 -6.12
CA ALA A 202 3.49 -14.24 -4.99
C ALA A 202 4.95 -13.82 -4.87
N ILE A 203 5.14 -12.57 -4.47
CA ILE A 203 6.45 -12.04 -4.07
C ILE A 203 6.34 -11.67 -2.60
N MET A 204 6.99 -12.46 -1.76
CA MET A 204 6.94 -12.29 -0.31
C MET A 204 7.85 -11.14 0.14
N VAL A 205 7.41 -10.38 1.13
CA VAL A 205 8.17 -9.29 1.74
C VAL A 205 8.59 -9.70 3.14
N VAL A 206 9.90 -9.90 3.35
CA VAL A 206 10.47 -10.26 4.65
C VAL A 206 11.62 -9.30 4.96
N GLU A 207 11.59 -8.62 6.09
CA GLU A 207 12.64 -7.68 6.51
C GLU A 207 13.01 -6.64 5.43
N ASN A 208 11.99 -6.13 4.72
CA ASN A 208 12.12 -5.19 3.60
C ASN A 208 12.90 -5.74 2.39
N GLU A 209 13.03 -7.04 2.27
CA GLU A 209 13.56 -7.73 1.09
C GLU A 209 12.45 -8.49 0.34
N LEU A 210 12.65 -8.69 -0.95
CA LEU A 210 11.68 -9.32 -1.85
C LEU A 210 12.11 -10.75 -2.21
N PHE A 211 11.19 -11.68 -2.05
CA PHE A 211 11.40 -13.10 -2.32
C PHE A 211 10.31 -13.60 -3.29
N PRO A 212 10.61 -13.67 -4.60
CA PRO A 212 9.71 -14.34 -5.54
C PRO A 212 9.54 -15.80 -5.15
N LEU A 213 8.32 -16.24 -4.98
CA LEU A 213 8.02 -17.65 -4.72
C LEU A 213 7.96 -18.41 -6.04
N PRO A 214 8.44 -19.67 -6.09
CA PRO A 214 8.28 -20.51 -7.26
C PRO A 214 6.79 -20.75 -7.53
N PRO A 215 6.40 -20.95 -8.81
CA PRO A 215 5.04 -21.28 -9.19
C PRO A 215 4.60 -22.64 -8.64
#